data_7d419d21e135bfbfb05226194cb3c276
#
_entry.id   7d419d21e135bfbfb05226194cb3c276
#
_cell.length_a   1.000
_cell.length_b   1.000
_cell.length_c   1.000
_cell.angle_alpha   90.00
_cell.angle_beta   90.00
_cell.angle_gamma   90.00
#
_symmetry.space_group_name_H-M   'P 1'
#
loop_
_entity.id
_entity.type
_entity.pdbx_description
1 polymer ?
#
loop_
_entity_poly.entity_id
_entity_poly.type
_entity_poly.pdbx_seq_one_letter_code
_entity_poly.pdbx_strand_id
1 'polypeptide(L)'
;MPQKLHILFYDYVDDLLERRAPHREGHLGLIGRWHDEGRIVMAGGVGDPPHAGMIVLNEEDPDAARAAAEAFVAEDPYHPAGLVTSWRSSRSST
;
A
#
# COMPACT_ATOMS: atom_id res chain seq x y z
N MET A 1 0.72 25.24 0.26
CA MET A 1 2.03 24.61 0.55
C MET A 1 2.02 23.19 0.03
N PRO A 2 3.04 22.79 -0.73
CA PRO A 2 3.15 21.40 -1.14
C PRO A 2 3.40 20.52 0.08
N GLN A 3 2.71 19.39 0.11
CA GLN A 3 2.93 18.37 1.15
C GLN A 3 3.96 17.37 0.64
N LYS A 4 4.80 16.92 1.55
CA LYS A 4 5.77 15.86 1.27
C LYS A 4 5.28 14.61 1.97
N LEU A 5 4.57 13.80 1.22
CA LEU A 5 4.00 12.56 1.72
C LEU A 5 4.93 11.40 1.38
N HIS A 6 4.65 10.24 1.93
CA HIS A 6 5.39 9.02 1.62
C HIS A 6 4.48 8.05 0.90
N ILE A 7 5.06 7.32 -0.03
CA ILE A 7 4.32 6.37 -0.85
C ILE A 7 4.89 4.99 -0.61
N LEU A 8 4.02 4.05 -0.25
CA LEU A 8 4.36 2.64 -0.18
C LEU A 8 4.01 2.03 -1.54
N PHE A 9 5.00 1.44 -2.19
CA PHE A 9 4.83 0.77 -3.48
C PHE A 9 4.90 -0.74 -3.29
N TYR A 10 3.94 -1.43 -3.90
CA TYR A 10 3.92 -2.88 -4.00
C TYR A 10 4.21 -3.30 -5.43
N ASP A 11 5.02 -4.32 -5.60
CA ASP A 11 5.10 -5.06 -6.86
C ASP A 11 4.32 -6.35 -6.68
N TYR A 12 3.41 -6.63 -7.61
CA TYR A 12 2.52 -7.78 -7.52
C TYR A 12 2.98 -8.93 -8.40
N VAL A 13 2.51 -10.13 -8.08
CA VAL A 13 2.67 -11.30 -8.95
C VAL A 13 1.88 -11.11 -10.24
N ASP A 14 2.30 -11.78 -11.32
CA ASP A 14 1.67 -11.64 -12.64
C ASP A 14 0.22 -12.09 -12.66
N ASP A 15 -0.14 -13.07 -11.83
CA ASP A 15 -1.48 -13.64 -11.76
C ASP A 15 -2.30 -13.09 -10.56
N LEU A 16 -2.06 -11.83 -10.20
CA LEU A 16 -2.74 -11.20 -9.08
C LEU A 16 -4.26 -11.30 -9.16
N LEU A 17 -4.84 -10.99 -10.34
CA LEU A 17 -6.30 -10.98 -10.50
C LEU A 17 -6.93 -12.35 -10.21
N GLU A 18 -6.21 -13.42 -10.53
CA GLU A 18 -6.69 -14.78 -10.31
C GLU A 18 -6.53 -15.22 -8.85
N ARG A 19 -5.52 -14.70 -8.17
CA ARG A 19 -5.14 -15.15 -6.83
C ARG A 19 -5.66 -14.29 -5.70
N ARG A 20 -6.04 -13.03 -5.99
CA ARG A 20 -6.37 -12.06 -4.92
C ARG A 20 -7.73 -12.27 -4.28
N ALA A 21 -8.67 -12.93 -4.96
CA ALA A 21 -10.07 -12.99 -4.52
C ALA A 21 -10.26 -13.37 -3.06
N PRO A 22 -9.61 -14.43 -2.53
CA PRO A 22 -9.77 -14.79 -1.11
C PRO A 22 -9.21 -13.76 -0.13
N HIS A 23 -8.35 -12.86 -0.58
CA HIS A 23 -7.63 -11.92 0.27
C HIS A 23 -8.04 -10.47 0.05
N ARG A 24 -8.84 -10.21 -1.00
CA ARG A 24 -9.17 -8.85 -1.42
C ARG A 24 -9.97 -8.09 -0.37
N GLU A 25 -10.95 -8.74 0.23
CA GLU A 25 -11.80 -8.10 1.25
C GLU A 25 -10.97 -7.62 2.44
N GLY A 26 -10.05 -8.46 2.93
CA GLY A 26 -9.18 -8.08 4.03
C GLY A 26 -8.23 -6.94 3.65
N HIS A 27 -7.68 -6.99 2.44
CA HIS A 27 -6.79 -5.93 1.93
C HIS A 27 -7.54 -4.59 1.83
N LEU A 28 -8.72 -4.58 1.21
CA LEU A 28 -9.51 -3.35 1.06
C LEU A 28 -10.02 -2.85 2.40
N GLY A 29 -10.37 -3.75 3.32
CA GLY A 29 -10.78 -3.39 4.67
C GLY A 29 -9.68 -2.70 5.46
N LEU A 30 -8.44 -3.18 5.31
CA LEU A 30 -7.28 -2.54 5.93
C LEU A 30 -7.07 -1.12 5.39
N ILE A 31 -7.14 -0.96 4.08
CA ILE A 31 -7.01 0.36 3.45
C ILE A 31 -8.10 1.30 3.96
N GLY A 32 -9.35 0.83 3.99
CA GLY A 32 -10.48 1.63 4.46
C GLY A 32 -10.33 2.06 5.90
N ARG A 33 -9.91 1.15 6.77
CA ARG A 33 -9.68 1.46 8.19
C ARG A 33 -8.60 2.51 8.37
N TRP A 34 -7.46 2.36 7.69
CA TRP A 34 -6.37 3.34 7.77
C TRP A 34 -6.76 4.68 7.17
N HIS A 35 -7.58 4.67 6.11
CA HIS A 35 -8.10 5.90 5.52
C HIS A 35 -9.01 6.63 6.51
N ASP A 36 -9.91 5.91 7.16
CA ASP A 36 -10.83 6.48 8.16
C ASP A 36 -10.08 7.05 9.35
N GLU A 37 -8.93 6.47 9.69
CA GLU A 37 -8.06 6.97 10.75
C GLU A 37 -7.19 8.15 10.33
N GLY A 38 -7.26 8.55 9.07
CA GLY A 38 -6.45 9.64 8.52
C GLY A 38 -5.01 9.26 8.22
N ARG A 39 -4.67 7.97 8.22
CA ARG A 39 -3.30 7.48 8.01
C ARG A 39 -2.96 7.27 6.55
N ILE A 40 -3.97 7.07 5.70
CA ILE A 40 -3.83 6.91 4.25
C ILE A 40 -4.60 8.04 3.57
N VAL A 41 -3.98 8.67 2.57
CA VAL A 41 -4.63 9.70 1.74
C VAL A 41 -5.39 9.02 0.60
N MET A 42 -4.74 8.10 -0.08
CA MET A 42 -5.36 7.35 -1.19
C MET A 42 -4.56 6.07 -1.41
N ALA A 43 -5.19 5.13 -2.10
CA ALA A 43 -4.54 3.89 -2.51
C ALA A 43 -5.17 3.39 -3.80
N GLY A 44 -4.42 2.67 -4.60
CA GLY A 44 -4.93 2.11 -5.83
C GLY A 44 -3.93 1.20 -6.53
N GLY A 45 -4.44 0.45 -7.49
CA GLY A 45 -3.62 -0.38 -8.37
C GLY A 45 -3.04 0.45 -9.51
N VAL A 46 -1.94 -0.01 -10.06
CA VAL A 46 -1.25 0.59 -11.19
C VAL A 46 -1.21 -0.43 -12.32
N GLY A 47 -1.67 -0.02 -13.48
CA GLY A 47 -1.70 -0.86 -14.67
C GLY A 47 -3.02 -1.60 -14.86
N ASP A 48 -3.22 -2.13 -16.07
CA ASP A 48 -4.39 -2.92 -16.43
C ASP A 48 -3.93 -4.07 -17.33
N PRO A 49 -3.82 -5.29 -16.79
CA PRO A 49 -4.10 -5.68 -15.40
C PRO A 49 -3.11 -5.04 -14.40
N PRO A 50 -3.49 -4.91 -13.13
CA PRO A 50 -2.63 -4.28 -12.14
C PRO A 50 -1.36 -5.12 -11.89
N HIS A 51 -0.20 -4.48 -11.98
CA HIS A 51 1.10 -5.09 -11.72
C HIS A 51 1.78 -4.49 -10.49
N ALA A 52 1.26 -3.39 -9.98
CA ALA A 52 1.79 -2.68 -8.83
C ALA A 52 0.66 -2.06 -8.02
N GLY A 53 0.95 -1.73 -6.77
CA GLY A 53 0.04 -1.00 -5.91
C GLY A 53 0.72 0.23 -5.34
N MET A 54 -0.07 1.25 -5.07
CA MET A 54 0.42 2.50 -4.51
C MET A 54 -0.46 2.86 -3.33
N ILE A 55 0.14 3.06 -2.17
CA ILE A 55 -0.54 3.50 -0.95
C ILE A 55 0.14 4.78 -0.49
N VAL A 56 -0.61 5.89 -0.52
CA VAL A 56 -0.08 7.20 -0.13
C VAL A 56 -0.36 7.40 1.35
N LEU A 57 0.71 7.43 2.14
CA LEU A 57 0.66 7.59 3.59
C LEU A 57 0.63 9.06 3.95
N ASN A 58 -0.26 9.42 4.87
CA ASN A 58 -0.38 10.79 5.36
C ASN A 58 0.64 11.04 6.47
N GLU A 59 1.91 11.07 6.09
CA GLU A 59 3.02 11.22 7.02
C GLU A 59 4.18 11.92 6.33
N GLU A 60 4.70 12.97 6.93
CA GLU A 60 5.82 13.73 6.38
C GLU A 60 7.16 13.31 6.99
N ASP A 61 7.17 12.82 8.22
CA ASP A 61 8.40 12.38 8.87
C ASP A 61 8.89 11.06 8.28
N PRO A 62 10.14 11.01 7.77
CA PRO A 62 10.64 9.79 7.12
C PRO A 62 10.65 8.55 8.01
N ASP A 63 11.02 8.70 9.28
CA ASP A 63 11.08 7.56 10.18
C ASP A 63 9.70 7.05 10.54
N ALA A 64 8.76 7.96 10.82
CA ALA A 64 7.37 7.60 11.09
C ALA A 64 6.70 6.98 9.86
N ALA A 65 7.00 7.50 8.68
CA ALA A 65 6.46 6.96 7.42
C ALA A 65 6.97 5.55 7.17
N ARG A 66 8.25 5.30 7.41
CA ARG A 66 8.80 3.96 7.25
C ARG A 66 8.16 2.97 8.23
N ALA A 67 8.01 3.38 9.47
CA ALA A 67 7.35 2.56 10.48
C ALA A 67 5.89 2.26 10.09
N ALA A 68 5.18 3.27 9.54
CA ALA A 68 3.82 3.09 9.06
C ALA A 68 3.76 2.12 7.87
N ALA A 69 4.71 2.24 6.93
CA ALA A 69 4.78 1.32 5.79
C ALA A 69 5.00 -0.12 6.25
N GLU A 70 5.93 -0.32 7.18
CA GLU A 70 6.21 -1.65 7.74
C GLU A 70 4.99 -2.23 8.46
N ALA A 71 4.28 -1.39 9.22
CA ALA A 71 3.08 -1.81 9.92
C ALA A 71 1.96 -2.20 8.95
N PHE A 72 1.79 -1.42 7.87
CA PHE A 72 0.79 -1.72 6.85
C PHE A 72 1.09 -3.07 6.19
N VAL A 73 2.32 -3.28 5.76
CA VAL A 73 2.74 -4.53 5.12
C VAL A 73 2.50 -5.72 6.06
N ALA A 74 2.81 -5.56 7.35
CA ALA A 74 2.62 -6.61 8.34
C ALA A 74 1.14 -6.99 8.54
N GLU A 75 0.22 -6.04 8.37
CA GLU A 75 -1.22 -6.27 8.55
C GLU A 75 -1.92 -6.69 7.26
N ASP A 76 -1.30 -6.46 6.09
CA ASP A 76 -1.94 -6.71 4.81
C ASP A 76 -1.95 -8.20 4.46
N PRO A 77 -3.14 -8.81 4.30
CA PRO A 77 -3.22 -10.23 3.94
C PRO A 77 -2.61 -10.57 2.59
N TYR A 78 -2.43 -9.59 1.70
CA TYR A 78 -1.77 -9.83 0.42
C TYR A 78 -0.31 -10.25 0.59
N HIS A 79 0.35 -9.80 1.65
CA HIS A 79 1.76 -10.10 1.87
C HIS A 79 1.99 -11.57 2.23
N PRO A 80 1.37 -12.15 3.28
CA PRO A 80 1.57 -13.58 3.60
C PRO A 80 1.00 -14.51 2.54
N ALA A 81 0.05 -14.03 1.73
CA ALA A 81 -0.51 -14.81 0.63
C ALA A 81 0.45 -14.94 -0.57
N GLY A 82 1.58 -14.23 -0.53
CA GLY A 82 2.57 -14.28 -1.61
C GLY A 82 2.20 -13.46 -2.84
N LEU A 83 1.27 -12.52 -2.71
CA LEU A 83 0.84 -11.69 -3.83
C LEU A 83 1.74 -10.49 -4.08
N VAL A 84 2.51 -10.09 -3.07
CA VAL A 84 3.46 -8.98 -3.15
C VAL A 84 4.86 -9.54 -3.26
N THR A 85 5.52 -9.32 -4.40
CA THR A 85 6.87 -9.84 -4.64
C THR A 85 7.93 -8.98 -3.97
N SER A 86 7.68 -7.68 -3.89
CA SER A 86 8.57 -6.74 -3.21
C SER A 86 7.79 -5.49 -2.85
N TRP A 87 8.31 -4.74 -1.90
CA TRP A 87 7.74 -3.43 -1.56
C TRP A 87 8.85 -2.45 -1.20
N ARG A 88 8.56 -1.17 -1.38
CA ARG A 88 9.45 -0.09 -0.96
C ARG A 88 8.62 1.12 -0.58
N SER A 89 9.17 1.98 0.27
CA SER A 89 8.56 3.27 0.54
C SER A 89 9.47 4.38 0.05
N SER A 90 8.87 5.45 -0.44
CA SER A 90 9.60 6.58 -0.99
C SER A 90 8.87 7.86 -0.69
N ARG A 91 9.63 8.93 -0.43
CA ARG A 91 9.07 10.25 -0.19
C ARG A 91 8.56 10.83 -1.51
N SER A 92 7.37 11.40 -1.49
CA SER A 92 6.85 12.09 -2.68
C SER A 92 7.70 13.35 -2.94
N SER A 93 7.89 13.64 -4.21
CA SER A 93 8.59 14.84 -4.65
C SER A 93 7.54 15.83 -5.18
N THR A 94 7.49 16.99 -4.57
CA THR A 94 6.52 18.03 -4.97
C THR A 94 7.23 19.33 -5.27
#